data_0a862662b00c500d891e1e88ab5fb8a4
#
_entry.id   0a862662b00c500d891e1e88ab5fb8a4
#
_cell.length_a   1.000
_cell.length_b   1.000
_cell.length_c   1.000
_cell.angle_alpha   90.00
_cell.angle_beta   90.00
_cell.angle_gamma   90.00
#
_symmetry.space_group_name_H-M   'P 1'
#
loop_
_entity.id
_entity.type
_entity.pdbx_description
1 polymer ?
#
loop_
_entity_poly.entity_id
_entity_poly.type
_entity_poly.pdbx_seq_one_letter_code
_entity_poly.pdbx_strand_id
1 'polypeptide(L)'
;SLLELEKHSLNQYVEEAKIRYEKTKSFRHDVKNHISIVKELVQNGNIDAALKYMSDMENLTADMSFPVSTNNPVLDILIGNKLGIAKNNQIVVQCSFIASYPCGIADIDFCIIFSNALDNAISACNRMNHDEQKYIHVTGKVQGDFLLIEISNSYSGRGSLRSGTGLANIKAVAEKYHGAMEVRTCLLYTSDAADDM
;
A
#
# COMPACT_ATOMS: atom_id res chain seq x y z
N SER A 1 -2.41 -41.46 12.22
CA SER A 1 -1.13 -41.57 11.47
C SER A 1 -0.68 -40.19 10.99
N LEU A 2 0.59 -40.03 10.65
CA LEU A 2 1.14 -38.78 10.12
C LEU A 2 0.36 -38.30 8.88
N LEU A 3 -0.02 -39.23 8.04
CA LEU A 3 -0.77 -38.98 6.81
C LEU A 3 -2.18 -38.42 7.05
N GLU A 4 -2.83 -38.79 8.15
CA GLU A 4 -4.13 -38.25 8.55
C GLU A 4 -4.03 -36.81 9.08
N LEU A 5 -2.93 -36.49 9.78
CA LEU A 5 -2.63 -35.12 10.25
C LEU A 5 -2.35 -34.20 9.06
N GLU A 6 -1.56 -34.66 8.10
CA GLU A 6 -1.28 -33.89 6.86
C GLU A 6 -2.54 -33.66 6.04
N LYS A 7 -3.38 -34.68 5.89
CA LYS A 7 -4.67 -34.57 5.19
C LYS A 7 -5.62 -33.59 5.89
N HIS A 8 -5.67 -33.61 7.23
CA HIS A 8 -6.49 -32.70 7.99
C HIS A 8 -6.01 -31.24 7.85
N SER A 9 -4.70 -31.02 7.96
CA SER A 9 -4.07 -29.70 7.75
C SER A 9 -4.31 -29.18 6.35
N LEU A 10 -4.19 -30.01 5.32
CA LEU A 10 -4.47 -29.64 3.94
C LEU A 10 -5.95 -29.24 3.74
N ASN A 11 -6.87 -30.01 4.30
CA ASN A 11 -8.29 -29.70 4.21
C ASN A 11 -8.64 -28.38 4.91
N GLN A 12 -8.05 -28.09 6.08
CA GLN A 12 -8.23 -26.80 6.75
C GLN A 12 -7.69 -25.66 5.88
N TYR A 13 -6.51 -25.82 5.28
CA TYR A 13 -5.93 -24.82 4.40
C TYR A 13 -6.82 -24.53 3.18
N VAL A 14 -7.36 -25.58 2.55
CA VAL A 14 -8.28 -25.46 1.41
C VAL A 14 -9.57 -24.72 1.83
N GLU A 15 -10.12 -25.03 2.99
CA GLU A 15 -11.34 -24.38 3.47
C GLU A 15 -11.11 -22.90 3.80
N GLU A 16 -10.00 -22.56 4.45
CA GLU A 16 -9.60 -21.16 4.67
C GLU A 16 -9.40 -20.40 3.35
N ALA A 17 -8.78 -21.05 2.37
CA ALA A 17 -8.57 -20.46 1.05
C ALA A 17 -9.91 -20.17 0.34
N LYS A 18 -10.89 -21.08 0.43
CA LYS A 18 -12.24 -20.88 -0.10
C LYS A 18 -12.95 -19.70 0.57
N ILE A 19 -12.91 -19.65 1.90
CA ILE A 19 -13.53 -18.55 2.66
C ILE A 19 -12.91 -17.20 2.26
N ARG A 20 -11.60 -17.13 2.11
CA ARG A 20 -10.90 -15.92 1.66
C ARG A 20 -11.30 -15.55 0.23
N TYR A 21 -11.39 -16.55 -0.65
CA TYR A 21 -11.81 -16.34 -2.03
C TYR A 21 -13.24 -15.78 -2.12
N GLU A 22 -14.19 -16.37 -1.39
CA GLU A 22 -15.58 -15.90 -1.38
C GLU A 22 -15.71 -14.48 -0.79
N LYS A 23 -14.97 -14.17 0.29
CA LYS A 23 -14.92 -12.82 0.85
C LYS A 23 -14.37 -11.82 -0.17
N THR A 24 -13.30 -12.18 -0.88
CA THR A 24 -12.71 -11.32 -1.90
C THR A 24 -13.65 -11.12 -3.09
N LYS A 25 -14.37 -12.17 -3.49
CA LYS A 25 -15.37 -12.12 -4.55
C LYS A 25 -16.54 -11.22 -4.19
N SER A 26 -17.09 -11.36 -2.98
CA SER A 26 -18.13 -10.47 -2.45
C SER A 26 -17.65 -9.02 -2.41
N PHE A 27 -16.49 -8.77 -1.84
CA PHE A 27 -15.92 -7.42 -1.78
C PHE A 27 -15.76 -6.78 -3.16
N ARG A 28 -15.23 -7.53 -4.15
CA ARG A 28 -15.12 -7.02 -5.53
C ARG A 28 -16.48 -6.68 -6.14
N HIS A 29 -17.50 -7.49 -5.86
CA HIS A 29 -18.86 -7.23 -6.32
C HIS A 29 -19.41 -5.94 -5.70
N ASP A 30 -19.21 -5.75 -4.39
CA ASP A 30 -19.70 -4.58 -3.66
C ASP A 30 -19.00 -3.30 -4.13
N VAL A 31 -17.67 -3.34 -4.29
CA VAL A 31 -16.89 -2.22 -4.86
C VAL A 31 -17.40 -1.86 -6.26
N LYS A 32 -17.66 -2.87 -7.11
CA LYS A 32 -18.19 -2.64 -8.46
C LYS A 32 -19.56 -1.97 -8.43
N ASN A 33 -20.42 -2.37 -7.50
CA ASN A 33 -21.74 -1.76 -7.32
C ASN A 33 -21.62 -0.29 -6.89
N HIS A 34 -20.77 0.02 -5.91
CA HIS A 34 -20.52 1.38 -5.45
C HIS A 34 -19.99 2.28 -6.58
N ILE A 35 -19.04 1.79 -7.35
CA ILE A 35 -18.50 2.50 -8.52
C ILE A 35 -19.60 2.75 -9.57
N SER A 36 -20.47 1.78 -9.81
CA SER A 36 -21.58 1.91 -10.76
C SER A 36 -22.57 2.98 -10.31
N ILE A 37 -22.92 3.05 -9.03
CA ILE A 37 -23.81 4.07 -8.47
C ILE A 37 -23.20 5.46 -8.66
N VAL A 38 -21.94 5.65 -8.27
CA VAL A 38 -21.24 6.94 -8.43
C VAL A 38 -21.20 7.35 -9.90
N LYS A 39 -20.86 6.42 -10.79
CA LYS A 39 -20.82 6.68 -12.23
C LYS A 39 -22.18 7.13 -12.77
N GLU A 40 -23.25 6.47 -12.39
CA GLU A 40 -24.61 6.79 -12.81
C GLU A 40 -25.05 8.16 -12.30
N LEU A 41 -24.78 8.48 -11.04
CA LEU A 41 -25.06 9.81 -10.47
C LEU A 41 -24.33 10.92 -11.23
N VAL A 42 -23.05 10.71 -11.55
CA VAL A 42 -22.25 11.68 -12.32
C VAL A 42 -22.78 11.82 -13.75
N GLN A 43 -23.11 10.71 -14.42
CA GLN A 43 -23.65 10.72 -15.78
C GLN A 43 -25.00 11.44 -15.88
N ASN A 44 -25.81 11.37 -14.84
CA ASN A 44 -27.11 12.05 -14.74
C ASN A 44 -26.99 13.51 -14.26
N GLY A 45 -25.76 14.03 -14.09
CA GLY A 45 -25.53 15.40 -13.63
C GLY A 45 -25.77 15.63 -12.14
N ASN A 46 -26.05 14.59 -11.37
CA ASN A 46 -26.31 14.65 -9.92
C ASN A 46 -25.00 14.65 -9.11
N ILE A 47 -24.13 15.64 -9.35
CA ILE A 47 -22.79 15.71 -8.76
C ILE A 47 -22.86 15.79 -7.24
N ASP A 48 -23.76 16.59 -6.67
CA ASP A 48 -23.90 16.74 -5.22
C ASP A 48 -24.28 15.41 -4.55
N ALA A 49 -25.17 14.63 -5.17
CA ALA A 49 -25.54 13.31 -4.69
C ALA A 49 -24.39 12.31 -4.79
N ALA A 50 -23.59 12.38 -5.84
CA ALA A 50 -22.38 11.55 -5.99
C ALA A 50 -21.35 11.88 -4.90
N LEU A 51 -21.09 13.16 -4.66
CA LEU A 51 -20.18 13.63 -3.62
C LEU A 51 -20.65 13.21 -2.22
N LYS A 52 -21.96 13.37 -1.94
CA LYS A 52 -22.53 12.94 -0.68
C LYS A 52 -22.38 11.42 -0.47
N TYR A 53 -22.69 10.64 -1.51
CA TYR A 53 -22.56 9.17 -1.45
C TYR A 53 -21.11 8.74 -1.19
N MET A 54 -20.14 9.36 -1.85
CA MET A 54 -18.71 9.11 -1.60
C MET A 54 -18.30 9.50 -0.18
N SER A 55 -18.75 10.66 0.32
CA SER A 55 -18.48 11.12 1.68
C SER A 55 -19.06 10.18 2.75
N ASP A 56 -20.26 9.65 2.52
CA ASP A 56 -20.87 8.66 3.42
C ASP A 56 -20.04 7.36 3.46
N MET A 57 -19.43 6.96 2.34
CA MET A 57 -18.49 5.83 2.30
C MET A 57 -17.16 6.14 3.00
N GLU A 58 -16.64 7.36 2.85
CA GLU A 58 -15.38 7.81 3.50
C GLU A 58 -15.54 7.91 5.03
N ASN A 59 -16.70 8.32 5.53
CA ASN A 59 -16.98 8.40 6.97
C ASN A 59 -16.90 7.05 7.70
N LEU A 60 -16.94 5.94 6.96
CA LEU A 60 -16.65 4.60 7.50
C LEU A 60 -15.15 4.37 7.74
N THR A 61 -14.27 5.23 7.22
CA THR A 61 -12.79 5.13 7.29
C THR A 61 -12.14 6.48 7.58
N ALA A 62 -12.74 7.31 8.45
CA ALA A 62 -12.29 8.69 8.70
C ALA A 62 -10.87 8.75 9.27
N ASP A 63 -9.89 8.91 8.40
CA ASP A 63 -8.50 9.17 8.75
C ASP A 63 -8.03 10.50 8.19
N MET A 64 -7.31 11.25 9.05
CA MET A 64 -6.71 12.52 8.65
C MET A 64 -5.62 12.26 7.61
N SER A 65 -5.75 12.83 6.41
CA SER A 65 -4.74 12.72 5.37
C SER A 65 -3.46 13.49 5.75
N PHE A 66 -2.32 12.94 5.32
CA PHE A 66 -1.03 13.61 5.41
C PHE A 66 -0.84 14.53 4.18
N PRO A 67 -0.37 15.79 4.35
CA PRO A 67 -0.19 16.69 3.22
C PRO A 67 0.94 16.20 2.30
N VAL A 68 0.60 15.99 1.03
CA VAL A 68 1.52 15.54 -0.04
C VAL A 68 1.34 16.44 -1.25
N SER A 69 2.41 16.72 -1.95
CA SER A 69 2.38 17.45 -3.22
C SER A 69 3.32 16.79 -4.23
N THR A 70 2.75 15.96 -5.10
CA THR A 70 3.48 15.21 -6.13
C THR A 70 3.31 15.79 -7.52
N ASN A 71 2.55 16.87 -7.69
CA ASN A 71 2.05 17.41 -8.96
C ASN A 71 1.03 16.50 -9.69
N ASN A 72 0.55 15.46 -9.03
CA ASN A 72 -0.52 14.61 -9.54
C ASN A 72 -1.63 14.50 -8.46
N PRO A 73 -2.84 15.07 -8.71
CA PRO A 73 -3.91 15.11 -7.71
C PRO A 73 -4.37 13.73 -7.22
N VAL A 74 -4.32 12.71 -8.07
CA VAL A 74 -4.71 11.34 -7.70
C VAL A 74 -3.70 10.77 -6.71
N LEU A 75 -2.40 10.99 -6.96
CA LEU A 75 -1.33 10.56 -6.07
C LEU A 75 -1.30 11.33 -4.75
N ASP A 76 -1.56 12.63 -4.80
CA ASP A 76 -1.62 13.46 -3.59
C ASP A 76 -2.66 12.93 -2.62
N ILE A 77 -3.84 12.57 -3.11
CA ILE A 77 -4.91 11.97 -2.32
C ILE A 77 -4.51 10.58 -1.82
N LEU A 78 -4.05 9.71 -2.72
CA LEU A 78 -3.74 8.33 -2.37
C LEU A 78 -2.62 8.22 -1.35
N ILE A 79 -1.48 8.88 -1.63
CA ILE A 79 -0.31 8.84 -0.76
C ILE A 79 -0.63 9.57 0.55
N GLY A 80 -1.32 10.72 0.47
CA GLY A 80 -1.74 11.48 1.64
C GLY A 80 -2.59 10.67 2.61
N ASN A 81 -3.59 9.93 2.11
CA ASN A 81 -4.43 9.06 2.93
C ASN A 81 -3.61 7.92 3.57
N LYS A 82 -2.76 7.24 2.80
CA LYS A 82 -1.93 6.14 3.32
C LYS A 82 -0.93 6.61 4.38
N LEU A 83 -0.26 7.74 4.14
CA LEU A 83 0.67 8.32 5.11
C LEU A 83 -0.06 8.90 6.33
N GLY A 84 -1.30 9.37 6.19
CA GLY A 84 -2.16 9.74 7.31
C GLY A 84 -2.43 8.57 8.24
N ILE A 85 -2.80 7.41 7.69
CA ILE A 85 -2.97 6.17 8.46
C ILE A 85 -1.67 5.78 9.17
N ALA A 86 -0.52 5.87 8.48
CA ALA A 86 0.78 5.59 9.08
C ALA A 86 1.07 6.52 10.27
N LYS A 87 0.82 7.83 10.12
CA LYS A 87 1.00 8.81 11.18
C LYS A 87 0.10 8.54 12.39
N ASN A 88 -1.16 8.17 12.18
CA ASN A 88 -2.08 7.78 13.24
C ASN A 88 -1.60 6.53 14.00
N ASN A 89 -0.86 5.64 13.34
CA ASN A 89 -0.19 4.48 13.93
C ASN A 89 1.17 4.81 14.57
N GLN A 90 1.46 6.09 14.84
CA GLN A 90 2.71 6.55 15.44
C GLN A 90 3.97 6.23 14.61
N ILE A 91 3.82 6.15 13.30
CA ILE A 91 4.91 5.97 12.36
C ILE A 91 5.39 7.34 11.89
N VAL A 92 6.68 7.62 11.97
CA VAL A 92 7.28 8.84 11.43
C VAL A 92 7.25 8.73 9.89
N VAL A 93 6.61 9.70 9.23
CA VAL A 93 6.43 9.67 7.77
C VAL A 93 7.13 10.85 7.12
N GLN A 94 7.78 10.58 5.99
CA GLN A 94 8.40 11.60 5.15
C GLN A 94 8.09 11.27 3.68
N CYS A 95 7.68 12.29 2.92
CA CYS A 95 7.41 12.16 1.49
C CYS A 95 8.10 13.29 0.73
N SER A 96 8.97 12.91 -0.19
CA SER A 96 9.64 13.81 -1.13
C SER A 96 9.54 13.28 -2.55
N PHE A 97 8.35 12.84 -2.93
CA PHE A 97 8.04 12.37 -4.27
C PHE A 97 7.62 13.55 -5.14
N ILE A 98 8.38 13.83 -6.19
CA ILE A 98 8.03 14.80 -7.23
C ILE A 98 8.09 14.07 -8.56
N ALA A 99 6.95 13.88 -9.20
CA ALA A 99 6.88 13.37 -10.55
C ALA A 99 6.61 14.53 -11.53
N SER A 100 7.33 14.55 -12.64
CA SER A 100 6.92 15.39 -13.76
C SER A 100 5.61 14.85 -14.32
N TYR A 101 4.56 15.64 -14.33
CA TYR A 101 3.27 15.23 -14.88
C TYR A 101 3.04 15.96 -16.22
N PRO A 102 2.68 15.28 -17.30
CA PRO A 102 2.46 13.84 -17.45
C PRO A 102 3.78 13.05 -17.63
N CYS A 103 3.93 11.90 -16.96
CA CYS A 103 5.13 11.06 -17.03
C CYS A 103 4.93 9.77 -17.85
N GLY A 104 3.84 9.66 -18.59
CA GLY A 104 3.53 8.48 -19.41
C GLY A 104 3.05 7.24 -18.65
N ILE A 105 2.96 7.30 -17.31
CA ILE A 105 2.42 6.23 -16.46
C ILE A 105 0.97 6.57 -16.12
N ALA A 106 0.06 5.61 -16.28
CA ALA A 106 -1.35 5.81 -15.96
C ALA A 106 -1.58 5.92 -14.44
N ASP A 107 -2.52 6.77 -14.02
CA ASP A 107 -2.83 6.99 -12.61
C ASP A 107 -3.20 5.69 -11.89
N ILE A 108 -3.93 4.78 -12.55
CA ILE A 108 -4.31 3.48 -11.98
C ILE A 108 -3.09 2.60 -11.69
N ASP A 109 -2.04 2.67 -12.51
CA ASP A 109 -0.82 1.92 -12.32
C ASP A 109 -0.01 2.50 -11.15
N PHE A 110 0.02 3.81 -11.00
CA PHE A 110 0.55 4.46 -9.79
C PHE A 110 -0.24 4.04 -8.54
N CYS A 111 -1.56 4.00 -8.62
CA CYS A 111 -2.39 3.54 -7.51
C CYS A 111 -2.03 2.10 -7.10
N ILE A 112 -1.77 1.21 -8.06
CA ILE A 112 -1.33 -0.16 -7.78
C ILE A 112 0.02 -0.17 -7.07
N ILE A 113 1.01 0.60 -7.55
CA ILE A 113 2.34 0.67 -6.95
C ILE A 113 2.25 1.19 -5.51
N PHE A 114 1.71 2.41 -5.33
CA PHE A 114 1.73 3.07 -4.02
C PHE A 114 0.83 2.40 -2.99
N SER A 115 -0.36 1.91 -3.38
CA SER A 115 -1.22 1.18 -2.43
C SER A 115 -0.52 -0.07 -1.91
N ASN A 116 0.00 -0.92 -2.80
CA ASN A 116 0.65 -2.16 -2.37
C ASN A 116 1.93 -1.91 -1.56
N ALA A 117 2.77 -0.96 -1.99
CA ALA A 117 4.02 -0.68 -1.31
C ALA A 117 3.80 -0.03 0.08
N LEU A 118 2.89 0.94 0.18
CA LEU A 118 2.59 1.60 1.45
C LEU A 118 1.84 0.69 2.42
N ASP A 119 0.92 -0.16 1.94
CA ASP A 119 0.27 -1.16 2.80
C ASP A 119 1.28 -2.17 3.36
N ASN A 120 2.25 -2.59 2.56
CA ASN A 120 3.35 -3.44 3.02
C ASN A 120 4.22 -2.73 4.07
N ALA A 121 4.58 -1.47 3.84
CA ALA A 121 5.37 -0.66 4.75
C ALA A 121 4.66 -0.45 6.10
N ILE A 122 3.39 -0.04 6.08
CA ILE A 122 2.56 0.16 7.28
C ILE A 122 2.43 -1.16 8.05
N SER A 123 2.15 -2.26 7.35
CA SER A 123 2.04 -3.58 7.97
C SER A 123 3.36 -4.05 8.61
N ALA A 124 4.50 -3.72 8.00
CA ALA A 124 5.82 -4.05 8.56
C ALA A 124 6.08 -3.25 9.84
N CYS A 125 5.82 -1.94 9.83
CA CYS A 125 5.96 -1.07 11.00
C CYS A 125 5.02 -1.47 12.15
N ASN A 126 3.77 -1.87 11.84
CA ASN A 126 2.80 -2.27 12.85
C ASN A 126 3.17 -3.59 13.56
N ARG A 127 4.02 -4.42 12.96
CA ARG A 127 4.56 -5.64 13.57
C ARG A 127 5.76 -5.41 14.47
N MET A 128 6.32 -4.22 14.49
CA MET A 128 7.41 -3.83 15.39
C MET A 128 6.89 -3.54 16.79
N ASN A 129 7.77 -3.68 17.80
CA ASN A 129 7.42 -3.33 19.17
C ASN A 129 7.16 -1.83 19.33
N HIS A 130 6.45 -1.45 20.41
CA HIS A 130 6.12 -0.04 20.68
C HIS A 130 7.35 0.83 20.94
N ASP A 131 8.41 0.26 21.48
CA ASP A 131 9.64 0.96 21.87
C ASP A 131 10.60 1.18 20.68
N GLU A 132 10.32 0.55 19.53
CA GLU A 132 11.16 0.66 18.35
C GLU A 132 10.74 1.87 17.50
N GLN A 133 11.71 2.61 17.02
CA GLN A 133 11.46 3.75 16.14
C GLN A 133 10.92 3.31 14.78
N LYS A 134 9.71 3.73 14.45
CA LYS A 134 9.00 3.36 13.22
C LYS A 134 9.04 4.52 12.23
N TYR A 135 9.41 4.22 10.98
CA TYR A 135 9.41 5.23 9.92
C TYR A 135 8.97 4.66 8.57
N ILE A 136 8.45 5.52 7.73
CA ILE A 136 8.20 5.28 6.30
C ILE A 136 8.67 6.52 5.54
N HIS A 137 9.59 6.33 4.60
CA HIS A 137 10.05 7.38 3.69
C HIS A 137 9.66 7.03 2.27
N VAL A 138 9.06 7.99 1.57
CA VAL A 138 8.68 7.90 0.17
C VAL A 138 9.51 8.92 -0.60
N THR A 139 10.29 8.47 -1.54
CA THR A 139 11.04 9.35 -2.42
C THR A 139 10.79 8.97 -3.88
N GLY A 140 10.95 9.94 -4.76
CA GLY A 140 10.87 9.69 -6.18
C GLY A 140 11.49 10.82 -6.95
N LYS A 141 12.20 10.46 -8.01
CA LYS A 141 12.87 11.42 -8.90
C LYS A 141 12.86 10.93 -10.33
N VAL A 142 12.79 11.87 -11.24
CA VAL A 142 13.03 11.61 -12.66
C VAL A 142 14.53 11.72 -12.92
N GLN A 143 15.10 10.72 -13.57
CA GLN A 143 16.49 10.66 -13.96
C GLN A 143 16.59 10.22 -15.43
N GLY A 144 16.80 11.15 -16.34
CA GLY A 144 16.68 10.90 -17.78
C GLY A 144 15.24 10.48 -18.12
N ASP A 145 15.10 9.36 -18.81
CA ASP A 145 13.81 8.78 -19.19
C ASP A 145 13.22 7.85 -18.12
N PHE A 146 13.85 7.75 -16.94
CA PHE A 146 13.42 6.86 -15.88
C PHE A 146 12.79 7.65 -14.73
N LEU A 147 11.69 7.11 -14.20
CA LEU A 147 11.14 7.49 -12.91
C LEU A 147 11.60 6.47 -11.85
N LEU A 148 12.41 6.93 -10.90
CA LEU A 148 12.81 6.13 -9.75
C LEU A 148 11.85 6.41 -8.59
N ILE A 149 11.23 5.36 -8.06
CA ILE A 149 10.38 5.40 -6.86
C ILE A 149 11.06 4.52 -5.81
N GLU A 150 11.28 5.09 -4.63
CA GLU A 150 11.82 4.36 -3.49
C GLU A 150 10.89 4.54 -2.29
N ILE A 151 10.50 3.42 -1.68
CA ILE A 151 9.72 3.39 -0.44
C ILE A 151 10.52 2.56 0.56
N SER A 152 11.00 3.22 1.60
CA SER A 152 11.74 2.59 2.68
C SER A 152 10.98 2.66 4.00
N ASN A 153 11.10 1.62 4.80
CA ASN A 153 10.43 1.53 6.09
C ASN A 153 11.27 0.74 7.11
N SER A 154 11.02 1.05 8.36
CA SER A 154 11.55 0.24 9.46
C SER A 154 10.94 -1.18 9.46
N TYR A 155 11.73 -2.16 9.93
CA TYR A 155 11.38 -3.57 9.90
C TYR A 155 12.03 -4.32 11.07
N SER A 156 11.27 -5.17 11.76
CA SER A 156 11.74 -5.89 12.95
C SER A 156 12.75 -7.01 12.69
N GLY A 157 13.10 -7.31 11.44
CA GLY A 157 13.96 -8.44 11.08
C GLY A 157 13.31 -9.81 11.28
N ARG A 158 12.12 -9.89 11.86
CA ARG A 158 11.40 -11.12 12.13
C ARG A 158 10.35 -11.37 11.06
N GLY A 159 10.51 -12.43 10.28
CA GLY A 159 9.57 -12.85 9.24
C GLY A 159 10.23 -12.96 7.87
N SER A 160 9.79 -13.91 7.05
CA SER A 160 10.24 -13.99 5.67
C SER A 160 9.59 -12.84 4.88
N LEU A 161 10.37 -12.21 4.00
CA LEU A 161 9.84 -11.38 2.91
C LEU A 161 9.03 -12.31 1.98
N ARG A 162 7.81 -12.65 2.39
CA ARG A 162 6.93 -13.42 1.52
C ARG A 162 6.55 -12.50 0.36
N SER A 163 6.94 -12.89 -0.85
CA SER A 163 6.40 -12.32 -2.07
C SER A 163 4.89 -12.58 -2.07
N GLY A 164 4.16 -11.63 -1.52
CA GLY A 164 2.69 -11.62 -1.58
C GLY A 164 2.23 -11.09 -2.93
N THR A 165 0.92 -11.18 -3.19
CA THR A 165 0.28 -10.64 -4.40
C THR A 165 0.60 -9.17 -4.64
N GLY A 166 0.80 -8.38 -3.56
CA GLY A 166 1.14 -6.96 -3.67
C GLY A 166 2.48 -6.69 -4.37
N LEU A 167 3.54 -7.40 -4.01
CA LEU A 167 4.85 -7.25 -4.67
C LEU A 167 4.80 -7.75 -6.12
N ALA A 168 4.05 -8.83 -6.39
CA ALA A 168 3.85 -9.32 -7.75
C ALA A 168 3.13 -8.28 -8.63
N ASN A 169 2.13 -7.58 -8.08
CA ASN A 169 1.41 -6.52 -8.78
C ASN A 169 2.33 -5.33 -9.10
N ILE A 170 3.16 -4.89 -8.14
CA ILE A 170 4.14 -3.82 -8.38
C ILE A 170 5.11 -4.22 -9.49
N LYS A 171 5.63 -5.45 -9.43
CA LYS A 171 6.54 -5.98 -10.45
C LYS A 171 5.89 -5.99 -11.84
N ALA A 172 4.67 -6.47 -11.95
CA ALA A 172 3.93 -6.50 -13.21
C ALA A 172 3.73 -5.08 -13.80
N VAL A 173 3.45 -4.09 -12.96
CA VAL A 173 3.36 -2.69 -13.41
C VAL A 173 4.73 -2.17 -13.85
N ALA A 174 5.80 -2.43 -13.10
CA ALA A 174 7.15 -2.01 -13.50
C ALA A 174 7.53 -2.60 -14.87
N GLU A 175 7.30 -3.90 -15.08
CA GLU A 175 7.57 -4.58 -16.35
C GLU A 175 6.73 -4.01 -17.51
N LYS A 176 5.48 -3.62 -17.26
CA LYS A 176 4.61 -2.96 -18.26
C LYS A 176 5.24 -1.69 -18.83
N TYR A 177 5.99 -0.96 -18.01
CA TYR A 177 6.71 0.26 -18.39
C TYR A 177 8.21 0.03 -18.65
N HIS A 178 8.61 -1.21 -18.95
CA HIS A 178 10.00 -1.60 -19.22
C HIS A 178 10.97 -1.29 -18.08
N GLY A 179 10.44 -1.21 -16.86
CA GLY A 179 11.18 -0.98 -15.63
C GLY A 179 11.49 -2.28 -14.88
N ALA A 180 12.09 -2.13 -13.71
CA ALA A 180 12.42 -3.22 -12.80
C ALA A 180 12.02 -2.85 -11.38
N MET A 181 11.77 -3.87 -10.54
CA MET A 181 11.52 -3.73 -9.13
C MET A 181 12.59 -4.50 -8.34
N GLU A 182 13.10 -3.88 -7.30
CA GLU A 182 14.02 -4.51 -6.36
C GLU A 182 13.52 -4.32 -4.92
N VAL A 183 13.69 -5.35 -4.09
CA VAL A 183 13.41 -5.30 -2.65
C VAL A 183 14.70 -5.62 -1.91
N ARG A 184 15.10 -4.71 -1.01
CA ARG A 184 16.32 -4.87 -0.19
C ARG A 184 15.95 -4.80 1.29
N THR A 185 16.64 -5.57 2.11
CA THR A 185 16.62 -5.43 3.56
C THR A 185 18.01 -5.08 4.04
N CYS A 186 18.12 -4.03 4.89
CA CYS A 186 19.35 -3.66 5.56
C CYS A 186 19.18 -3.87 7.07
N LEU A 187 20.16 -4.50 7.72
CA LEU A 187 20.29 -4.51 9.16
C LEU A 187 21.01 -3.22 9.56
N LEU A 188 20.32 -2.29 10.19
CA LEU A 188 20.97 -1.16 10.84
C LEU A 188 21.58 -1.66 12.14
N TYR A 189 22.90 -1.84 12.16
CA TYR A 189 23.66 -1.98 13.42
C TYR A 189 23.67 -0.59 14.08
N THR A 190 22.91 -0.41 15.14
CA THR A 190 23.19 0.68 16.09
C THR A 190 24.42 0.25 16.89
N SER A 191 25.55 0.89 16.64
CA SER A 191 26.75 0.77 17.45
C SER A 191 26.56 1.54 18.76
N ASP A 192 25.78 1.00 19.68
CA ASP A 192 25.83 1.36 21.09
C ASP A 192 26.78 0.40 21.81
N ALA A 193 28.05 0.55 21.54
CA ALA A 193 29.09 -0.08 22.34
C ALA A 193 30.39 0.71 22.21
N ALA A 194 30.41 1.91 22.77
CA ALA A 194 31.66 2.59 23.11
C ALA A 194 31.37 3.64 24.18
N ASP A 195 31.24 3.19 25.43
CA ASP A 195 31.70 3.93 26.60
C ASP A 195 31.67 3.00 27.82
N ASP A 196 32.67 2.19 27.92
CA ASP A 196 33.16 1.64 29.19
C ASP A 196 34.70 1.52 29.08
N MET A 197 35.37 2.60 29.38
CA MET A 197 36.72 2.64 29.95
C MET A 197 36.90 3.90 30.78
#